data_ec83e10740e8ea38c5705828134fccb5
#
_entry.id   ec83e10740e8ea38c5705828134fccb5
#
_cell.length_a   1.000
_cell.length_b   1.000
_cell.length_c   1.000
_cell.angle_alpha   90.00
_cell.angle_beta   90.00
_cell.angle_gamma   90.00
#
_symmetry.space_group_name_H-M   'P 1'
#
loop_
_entity.id
_entity.type
_entity.pdbx_description
1 polymer ?
#
loop_
_entity_poly.entity_id
_entity_poly.type
_entity_poly.pdbx_seq_one_letter_code
_entity_poly.pdbx_strand_id
1 'polypeptide(L)'
;MRLFRLLPLLLTLLSPLAFADSNYQVELILFRQASTPLLASQPAPDDWAGDAQLPASGSERSTALNNEAAKLSPANGYEVLLHQAWQQSVGPNPVKIALSNGQEQLGQYPAEGTLSIKRESFVDITADFWVNQFDADGLVTASEHIKQSSRLKNGQVTYLDHGSLGVLIKVTPL
;
A
#
# COMPACT_ATOMS: atom_id res chain seq x y z
N MET A 1 46.93 -37.05 -3.66
CA MET A 1 45.90 -36.72 -4.70
C MET A 1 44.45 -36.89 -4.26
N ARG A 2 44.13 -37.08 -2.97
CA ARG A 2 42.73 -37.20 -2.49
C ARG A 2 42.15 -35.90 -1.93
N LEU A 3 42.95 -34.91 -1.64
CA LEU A 3 42.52 -33.61 -1.08
C LEU A 3 41.85 -32.70 -2.12
N PHE A 4 42.22 -32.83 -3.40
CA PHE A 4 41.71 -32.00 -4.49
C PHE A 4 40.23 -32.34 -4.91
N ARG A 5 39.72 -33.52 -4.52
CA ARG A 5 38.35 -33.93 -4.84
C ARG A 5 37.31 -33.42 -3.85
N LEU A 6 37.68 -32.91 -2.68
CA LEU A 6 36.79 -32.36 -1.66
C LEU A 6 36.58 -30.84 -1.81
N LEU A 7 37.44 -30.17 -2.58
CA LEU A 7 37.40 -28.71 -2.75
C LEU A 7 36.10 -28.25 -3.48
N PRO A 8 35.63 -28.91 -4.58
CA PRO A 8 34.37 -28.51 -5.22
C PRO A 8 33.13 -28.78 -4.36
N LEU A 9 33.18 -29.77 -3.45
CA LEU A 9 32.05 -30.04 -2.56
C LEU A 9 31.90 -28.97 -1.48
N LEU A 10 33.00 -28.37 -1.05
CA LEU A 10 32.99 -27.30 -0.04
C LEU A 10 32.47 -25.96 -0.61
N LEU A 11 32.70 -25.73 -1.92
CA LEU A 11 32.20 -24.50 -2.59
C LEU A 11 30.67 -24.51 -2.77
N THR A 12 30.02 -25.65 -2.85
CA THR A 12 28.57 -25.73 -3.00
C THR A 12 27.82 -25.43 -1.70
N LEU A 13 28.47 -25.52 -0.55
CA LEU A 13 27.90 -25.19 0.76
C LEU A 13 27.89 -23.68 1.06
N LEU A 14 28.57 -22.87 0.25
CA LEU A 14 28.65 -21.42 0.37
C LEU A 14 27.67 -20.67 -0.54
N SER A 15 26.72 -21.38 -1.17
CA SER A 15 25.66 -20.74 -1.96
C SER A 15 24.84 -19.83 -1.04
N PRO A 16 24.82 -18.50 -1.26
CA PRO A 16 23.94 -17.64 -0.48
C PRO A 16 22.51 -18.10 -0.70
N LEU A 17 21.74 -18.20 0.38
CA LEU A 17 20.30 -18.36 0.29
C LEU A 17 19.75 -17.14 -0.44
N ALA A 18 19.55 -17.26 -1.73
CA ALA A 18 18.86 -16.23 -2.50
C ALA A 18 17.40 -16.22 -2.03
N PHE A 19 17.04 -15.22 -1.25
CA PHE A 19 15.64 -14.94 -1.01
C PHE A 19 15.08 -14.42 -2.33
N ALA A 20 14.39 -15.29 -3.06
CA ALA A 20 13.72 -14.91 -4.27
C ALA A 20 12.51 -14.04 -3.90
N ASP A 21 12.39 -12.90 -4.57
CA ASP A 21 11.18 -12.09 -4.53
C ASP A 21 9.99 -12.96 -4.95
N SER A 22 8.87 -12.77 -4.30
CA SER A 22 7.62 -13.47 -4.61
C SER A 22 6.61 -12.49 -5.17
N ASN A 23 5.86 -12.90 -6.20
CA ASN A 23 4.79 -12.08 -6.75
C ASN A 23 3.54 -12.17 -5.87
N TYR A 24 2.95 -11.02 -5.63
CA TYR A 24 1.72 -10.86 -4.87
C TYR A 24 0.71 -10.03 -5.66
N GLN A 25 -0.56 -10.42 -5.57
CA GLN A 25 -1.65 -9.48 -5.79
C GLN A 25 -1.88 -8.73 -4.49
N VAL A 26 -1.83 -7.42 -4.58
CA VAL A 26 -2.15 -6.47 -3.49
C VAL A 26 -3.44 -5.78 -3.84
N GLU A 27 -4.36 -5.69 -2.90
CA GLU A 27 -5.61 -4.94 -3.05
C GLU A 27 -5.83 -4.06 -1.82
N LEU A 28 -6.18 -2.80 -2.07
CA LEU A 28 -6.35 -1.78 -1.04
C LEU A 28 -7.62 -0.99 -1.28
N ILE A 29 -8.39 -0.78 -0.22
CA ILE A 29 -9.52 0.14 -0.16
C ILE A 29 -9.21 1.18 0.92
N LEU A 30 -9.07 2.45 0.53
CA LEU A 30 -9.07 3.59 1.45
C LEU A 30 -10.50 4.13 1.53
N PHE A 31 -11.00 4.35 2.72
CA PHE A 31 -12.36 4.87 2.92
C PHE A 31 -12.43 5.83 4.09
N ARG A 32 -13.45 6.68 4.07
CA ARG A 32 -13.81 7.59 5.16
C ARG A 32 -15.06 7.08 5.86
N GLN A 33 -15.09 7.23 7.18
CA GLN A 33 -16.29 7.05 7.99
C GLN A 33 -17.08 8.38 8.06
N ALA A 34 -18.41 8.30 8.09
CA ALA A 34 -19.28 9.47 8.27
C ALA A 34 -19.21 9.97 9.72
N SER A 35 -18.08 10.52 10.08
CA SER A 35 -17.80 11.17 11.37
C SER A 35 -17.24 12.57 11.10
N THR A 36 -17.06 13.38 12.14
CA THR A 36 -16.31 14.63 11.98
C THR A 36 -14.90 14.31 11.51
N PRO A 37 -14.43 14.88 10.37
CA PRO A 37 -13.09 14.64 9.86
C PRO A 37 -12.05 14.98 10.93
N LEU A 38 -11.11 14.07 11.18
CA LEU A 38 -9.96 14.33 12.02
C LEU A 38 -8.84 14.90 11.14
N LEU A 39 -8.74 16.22 11.14
CA LEU A 39 -7.73 16.93 10.35
C LEU A 39 -6.33 16.70 10.94
N ALA A 40 -5.37 16.51 10.07
CA ALA A 40 -3.95 16.49 10.43
C ALA A 40 -3.49 17.88 10.90
N SER A 41 -2.42 17.94 11.67
CA SER A 41 -1.84 19.20 12.14
C SER A 41 -1.23 20.06 11.01
N GLN A 42 -0.94 19.45 9.88
CA GLN A 42 -0.44 20.07 8.66
C GLN A 42 -1.11 19.43 7.45
N PRO A 43 -1.30 20.16 6.34
CA PRO A 43 -1.76 19.58 5.09
C PRO A 43 -0.75 18.57 4.54
N ALA A 44 -1.19 17.76 3.56
CA ALA A 44 -0.32 16.84 2.85
C ALA A 44 0.91 17.59 2.26
N PRO A 45 2.10 16.98 2.30
CA PRO A 45 3.28 17.58 1.70
C PRO A 45 3.19 17.58 0.17
N ASP A 46 3.79 18.58 -0.50
CA ASP A 46 3.80 18.66 -1.96
C ASP A 46 4.48 17.43 -2.61
N ASP A 47 5.45 16.83 -1.92
CA ASP A 47 6.17 15.63 -2.35
C ASP A 47 5.62 14.35 -1.70
N TRP A 48 4.28 14.26 -1.54
CA TRP A 48 3.58 13.16 -0.85
C TRP A 48 4.01 11.75 -1.31
N ALA A 49 4.39 11.59 -2.57
CA ALA A 49 4.85 10.31 -3.11
C ALA A 49 6.31 9.99 -2.73
N GLY A 50 7.14 11.03 -2.52
CA GLY A 50 8.57 10.89 -2.19
C GLY A 50 9.31 9.99 -3.19
N ASP A 51 9.93 8.93 -2.69
CA ASP A 51 10.66 7.92 -3.47
C ASP A 51 9.79 6.74 -3.95
N ALA A 52 8.46 6.81 -3.76
CA ALA A 52 7.54 5.75 -4.15
C ALA A 52 7.40 5.66 -5.67
N GLN A 53 7.24 4.45 -6.17
CA GLN A 53 7.01 4.16 -7.58
C GLN A 53 5.49 4.10 -7.85
N LEU A 54 5.09 4.47 -9.06
CA LEU A 54 3.74 4.15 -9.52
C LEU A 54 3.61 2.62 -9.73
N PRO A 55 2.39 2.05 -9.63
CA PRO A 55 2.16 0.68 -10.06
C PRO A 55 2.70 0.46 -11.48
N ALA A 56 3.43 -0.63 -11.71
CA ALA A 56 4.01 -0.90 -13.02
C ALA A 56 2.90 -1.00 -14.08
N SER A 57 3.17 -0.49 -15.28
CA SER A 57 2.22 -0.61 -16.38
C SER A 57 1.86 -2.08 -16.65
N GLY A 58 0.56 -2.39 -16.76
CA GLY A 58 0.05 -3.75 -16.94
C GLY A 58 0.05 -4.60 -15.67
N SER A 59 0.38 -4.02 -14.52
CA SER A 59 0.30 -4.71 -13.23
C SER A 59 -1.09 -4.68 -12.61
N GLU A 60 -2.02 -3.91 -13.15
CA GLU A 60 -3.39 -3.81 -12.68
C GLU A 60 -4.08 -5.18 -12.61
N ARG A 61 -4.87 -5.41 -11.60
CA ARG A 61 -5.62 -6.65 -11.37
C ARG A 61 -7.08 -6.34 -11.09
N SER A 62 -7.93 -7.31 -11.39
CA SER A 62 -9.34 -7.24 -10.98
C SER A 62 -9.45 -7.24 -9.47
N THR A 63 -10.31 -6.38 -8.95
CA THR A 63 -10.61 -6.29 -7.52
C THR A 63 -11.41 -7.51 -7.05
N ALA A 64 -11.06 -8.03 -5.89
CA ALA A 64 -11.72 -9.18 -5.25
C ALA A 64 -12.52 -8.77 -3.99
N LEU A 65 -12.28 -7.55 -3.47
CA LEU A 65 -12.96 -7.02 -2.28
C LEU A 65 -14.21 -6.19 -2.63
N ASN A 66 -14.86 -6.48 -3.76
CA ASN A 66 -16.04 -5.72 -4.22
C ASN A 66 -17.23 -5.82 -3.26
N ASN A 67 -17.39 -6.96 -2.57
CA ASN A 67 -18.44 -7.14 -1.57
C ASN A 67 -18.17 -6.31 -0.31
N GLU A 68 -16.92 -6.17 0.08
CA GLU A 68 -16.48 -5.32 1.19
C GLU A 68 -16.65 -3.84 0.81
N ALA A 69 -16.21 -3.46 -0.39
CA ALA A 69 -16.40 -2.11 -0.91
C ALA A 69 -17.88 -1.71 -0.99
N ALA A 70 -18.76 -2.61 -1.41
CA ALA A 70 -20.20 -2.35 -1.48
C ALA A 70 -20.85 -2.07 -0.11
N LYS A 71 -20.27 -2.60 0.97
CA LYS A 71 -20.72 -2.31 2.35
C LYS A 71 -20.25 -0.95 2.84
N LEU A 72 -19.15 -0.42 2.27
CA LEU A 72 -18.59 0.90 2.58
C LEU A 72 -19.31 1.98 1.76
N SER A 73 -20.63 2.05 1.88
CA SER A 73 -21.50 2.97 1.12
C SER A 73 -21.97 4.15 2.01
N PRO A 74 -22.38 5.28 1.40
CA PRO A 74 -22.96 6.40 2.13
C PRO A 74 -24.17 6.02 2.99
N ALA A 75 -24.99 5.07 2.52
CA ALA A 75 -26.14 4.56 3.27
C ALA A 75 -25.73 3.87 4.59
N ASN A 76 -24.53 3.33 4.65
CA ASN A 76 -23.94 2.70 5.83
C ASN A 76 -23.00 3.64 6.60
N GLY A 77 -22.91 4.91 6.22
CA GLY A 77 -22.05 5.90 6.86
C GLY A 77 -20.57 5.81 6.43
N TYR A 78 -20.29 5.40 5.20
CA TYR A 78 -18.94 5.30 4.67
C TYR A 78 -18.84 5.90 3.26
N GLU A 79 -17.63 6.26 2.87
CA GLU A 79 -17.28 6.71 1.52
C GLU A 79 -15.98 6.03 1.08
N VAL A 80 -16.02 5.29 -0.02
CA VAL A 80 -14.80 4.72 -0.63
C VAL A 80 -14.07 5.82 -1.39
N LEU A 81 -12.84 6.09 -1.02
CA LEU A 81 -11.99 7.14 -1.59
C LEU A 81 -11.03 6.60 -2.64
N LEU A 82 -10.55 5.36 -2.46
CA LEU A 82 -9.67 4.67 -3.40
C LEU A 82 -9.90 3.16 -3.28
N HIS A 83 -10.01 2.46 -4.41
CA HIS A 83 -10.09 1.01 -4.47
C HIS A 83 -9.28 0.52 -5.65
N GLN A 84 -8.11 -0.05 -5.40
CA GLN A 84 -7.19 -0.51 -6.43
C GLN A 84 -6.61 -1.88 -6.10
N ALA A 85 -6.34 -2.66 -7.15
CA ALA A 85 -5.65 -3.94 -7.06
C ALA A 85 -4.57 -4.01 -8.13
N TRP A 86 -3.38 -4.50 -7.74
CA TRP A 86 -2.23 -4.65 -8.64
C TRP A 86 -1.37 -5.84 -8.26
N GLN A 87 -0.49 -6.24 -9.17
CA GLN A 87 0.55 -7.23 -8.89
C GLN A 87 1.88 -6.52 -8.66
N GLN A 88 2.64 -6.97 -7.68
CA GLN A 88 4.02 -6.56 -7.48
C GLN A 88 4.89 -7.68 -6.91
N SER A 89 6.18 -7.55 -7.15
CA SER A 89 7.20 -8.36 -6.51
C SER A 89 7.47 -7.85 -5.10
N VAL A 90 7.55 -8.75 -4.13
CA VAL A 90 7.78 -8.43 -2.72
C VAL A 90 8.92 -9.29 -2.20
N GLY A 91 9.99 -8.63 -1.75
CA GLY A 91 11.17 -9.23 -1.16
C GLY A 91 11.48 -8.66 0.22
N PRO A 92 12.69 -8.90 0.72
CA PRO A 92 13.12 -8.41 2.05
C PRO A 92 13.28 -6.89 2.10
N ASN A 93 13.56 -6.25 0.96
CA ASN A 93 13.66 -4.80 0.89
C ASN A 93 12.27 -4.19 0.71
N PRO A 94 11.94 -3.10 1.43
CA PRO A 94 10.67 -2.40 1.26
C PRO A 94 10.52 -1.85 -0.16
N VAL A 95 9.38 -2.09 -0.79
CA VAL A 95 8.96 -1.45 -2.02
C VAL A 95 7.80 -0.53 -1.71
N LYS A 96 7.91 0.74 -2.08
CA LYS A 96 6.86 1.75 -1.91
C LYS A 96 6.14 1.98 -3.22
N ILE A 97 4.82 1.92 -3.18
CA ILE A 97 3.94 2.22 -4.32
C ILE A 97 3.11 3.46 -3.98
N ALA A 98 3.14 4.44 -4.88
CA ALA A 98 2.31 5.64 -4.81
C ALA A 98 0.95 5.35 -5.44
N LEU A 99 -0.12 5.68 -4.73
CA LEU A 99 -1.50 5.49 -5.14
C LEU A 99 -2.26 6.80 -4.99
N SER A 100 -3.10 7.10 -5.97
CA SER A 100 -3.94 8.30 -5.92
C SER A 100 -5.28 8.06 -6.59
N ASN A 101 -6.25 8.91 -6.27
CA ASN A 101 -7.58 8.92 -6.89
C ASN A 101 -8.17 10.32 -6.90
N GLY A 102 -8.96 10.59 -7.93
CA GLY A 102 -9.58 11.88 -8.18
C GLY A 102 -8.80 12.73 -9.17
N GLN A 103 -9.26 13.96 -9.39
CA GLN A 103 -8.62 14.90 -10.31
C GLN A 103 -7.41 15.55 -9.63
N GLU A 104 -6.27 15.51 -10.32
CA GLU A 104 -5.06 16.20 -9.87
C GLU A 104 -5.26 17.72 -9.83
N GLN A 105 -4.78 18.36 -8.77
CA GLN A 105 -4.73 19.81 -8.59
C GLN A 105 -3.34 20.19 -8.07
N LEU A 106 -2.56 20.88 -8.89
CA LEU A 106 -1.20 21.36 -8.58
C LEU A 106 -0.26 20.26 -8.04
N GLY A 107 -0.36 19.03 -8.58
CA GLY A 107 0.47 17.89 -8.19
C GLY A 107 -0.08 17.06 -7.03
N GLN A 108 -1.24 17.44 -6.47
CA GLN A 108 -1.90 16.71 -5.40
C GLN A 108 -3.27 16.18 -5.83
N TYR A 109 -3.77 15.16 -5.13
CA TYR A 109 -5.02 14.47 -5.43
C TYR A 109 -5.97 14.51 -4.22
N PRO A 110 -7.28 14.41 -4.43
CA PRO A 110 -8.25 14.28 -3.33
C PRO A 110 -7.96 13.13 -2.37
N ALA A 111 -7.46 12.02 -2.89
CA ALA A 111 -6.94 10.92 -2.08
C ALA A 111 -5.60 10.50 -2.66
N GLU A 112 -4.55 10.47 -1.84
CA GLU A 112 -3.19 10.16 -2.26
C GLU A 112 -2.40 9.54 -1.12
N GLY A 113 -1.35 8.80 -1.45
CA GLY A 113 -0.47 8.25 -0.44
C GLY A 113 0.38 7.10 -0.94
N THR A 114 1.05 6.44 -0.02
CA THR A 114 1.97 5.36 -0.33
C THR A 114 1.65 4.11 0.47
N LEU A 115 1.85 2.96 -0.17
CA LEU A 115 1.92 1.68 0.49
C LEU A 115 3.34 1.14 0.39
N SER A 116 4.02 1.02 1.52
CA SER A 116 5.28 0.29 1.63
C SER A 116 4.99 -1.17 1.99
N ILE A 117 5.60 -2.11 1.29
CA ILE A 117 5.45 -3.54 1.53
C ILE A 117 6.79 -4.24 1.45
N LYS A 118 7.06 -5.14 2.41
CA LYS A 118 8.22 -6.03 2.42
C LYS A 118 7.86 -7.41 2.92
N ARG A 119 8.67 -8.40 2.59
CA ARG A 119 8.51 -9.77 3.08
C ARG A 119 9.86 -10.37 3.45
N GLU A 120 10.01 -10.68 4.71
CA GLU A 120 11.05 -11.60 5.23
C GLU A 120 10.37 -12.94 5.57
N SER A 121 10.05 -13.16 6.84
CA SER A 121 9.23 -14.30 7.28
C SER A 121 7.73 -14.04 7.15
N PHE A 122 7.34 -12.78 7.22
CA PHE A 122 5.97 -12.30 7.13
C PHE A 122 5.89 -11.12 6.16
N VAL A 123 4.68 -10.82 5.69
CA VAL A 123 4.43 -9.60 4.94
C VAL A 123 4.18 -8.48 5.95
N ASP A 124 5.06 -7.48 5.98
CA ASP A 124 4.89 -6.26 6.76
C ASP A 124 4.58 -5.10 5.82
N ILE A 125 3.63 -4.25 6.19
CA ILE A 125 3.23 -3.08 5.43
C ILE A 125 3.25 -1.81 6.28
N THR A 126 3.40 -0.67 5.59
CA THR A 126 3.07 0.66 6.11
C THR A 126 2.20 1.37 5.09
N ALA A 127 0.98 1.70 5.49
CA ALA A 127 0.06 2.55 4.74
C ALA A 127 0.21 3.99 5.24
N ASP A 128 0.38 4.95 4.33
CA ASP A 128 0.58 6.37 4.61
C ASP A 128 -0.24 7.17 3.59
N PHE A 129 -1.46 7.57 3.96
CA PHE A 129 -2.44 8.17 3.05
C PHE A 129 -2.98 9.48 3.58
N TRP A 130 -3.19 10.40 2.64
CA TRP A 130 -3.78 11.71 2.84
C TRP A 130 -5.10 11.82 2.09
N VAL A 131 -6.05 12.56 2.66
CA VAL A 131 -7.31 12.91 2.01
C VAL A 131 -7.45 14.43 2.09
N ASN A 132 -7.37 15.07 0.94
CA ASN A 132 -7.16 16.51 0.81
C ASN A 132 -8.46 17.27 0.57
N GLN A 133 -8.51 18.47 1.11
CA GLN A 133 -9.51 19.50 0.82
C GLN A 133 -8.82 20.64 0.08
N PHE A 134 -9.41 21.05 -1.03
CA PHE A 134 -8.87 22.10 -1.88
C PHE A 134 -9.73 23.35 -1.81
N ASP A 135 -9.11 24.51 -2.01
CA ASP A 135 -9.80 25.76 -2.27
C ASP A 135 -10.16 25.92 -3.76
N ALA A 136 -10.70 27.08 -4.13
CA ALA A 136 -11.10 27.38 -5.51
C ALA A 136 -9.92 27.47 -6.48
N ASP A 137 -8.72 27.73 -5.97
CA ASP A 137 -7.48 27.85 -6.76
C ASP A 137 -6.72 26.52 -6.87
N GLY A 138 -7.24 25.46 -6.22
CA GLY A 138 -6.66 24.11 -6.23
C GLY A 138 -5.54 23.92 -5.22
N LEU A 139 -5.43 24.78 -4.22
CA LEU A 139 -4.46 24.63 -3.13
C LEU A 139 -5.06 23.77 -2.02
N VAL A 140 -4.25 22.88 -1.45
CA VAL A 140 -4.66 22.09 -0.28
C VAL A 140 -4.77 22.98 0.95
N THR A 141 -5.95 23.06 1.52
CA THR A 141 -6.24 23.86 2.73
C THR A 141 -6.23 23.06 4.00
N ALA A 142 -6.59 21.79 3.90
CA ALA A 142 -6.59 20.85 5.02
C ALA A 142 -6.48 19.42 4.51
N SER A 143 -6.00 18.52 5.36
CA SER A 143 -5.92 17.08 5.04
C SER A 143 -6.30 16.23 6.24
N GLU A 144 -6.94 15.10 5.99
CA GLU A 144 -6.98 13.97 6.92
C GLU A 144 -5.78 13.07 6.63
N HIS A 145 -5.27 12.39 7.64
CA HIS A 145 -4.07 11.56 7.48
C HIS A 145 -4.20 10.24 8.24
N ILE A 146 -3.85 9.15 7.58
CA ILE A 146 -3.68 7.85 8.21
C ILE A 146 -2.28 7.30 7.91
N LYS A 147 -1.53 7.03 8.97
CA LYS A 147 -0.24 6.33 8.90
C LYS A 147 -0.25 5.16 9.85
N GLN A 148 -0.29 3.94 9.32
CA GLN A 148 -0.37 2.72 10.10
C GLN A 148 0.53 1.63 9.51
N SER A 149 1.16 0.86 10.40
CA SER A 149 1.94 -0.32 10.03
C SER A 149 1.28 -1.58 10.57
N SER A 150 1.34 -2.66 9.81
CA SER A 150 0.79 -3.94 10.24
C SER A 150 1.54 -5.11 9.62
N ARG A 151 1.46 -6.25 10.30
CA ARG A 151 1.86 -7.54 9.76
C ARG A 151 0.65 -8.26 9.21
N LEU A 152 0.72 -8.68 7.95
CA LEU A 152 -0.38 -9.27 7.23
C LEU A 152 -0.29 -10.80 7.21
N LYS A 153 -1.45 -11.44 7.19
CA LYS A 153 -1.61 -12.85 6.86
C LYS A 153 -2.05 -12.98 5.39
N ASN A 154 -1.34 -13.80 4.63
CA ASN A 154 -1.65 -14.02 3.22
C ASN A 154 -3.11 -14.44 3.01
N GLY A 155 -3.77 -13.83 2.04
CA GLY A 155 -5.15 -14.10 1.66
C GLY A 155 -6.22 -13.59 2.63
N GLN A 156 -5.84 -12.98 3.76
CA GLN A 156 -6.78 -12.41 4.73
C GLN A 156 -6.87 -10.89 4.58
N VAL A 157 -8.06 -10.35 4.78
CA VAL A 157 -8.28 -8.90 4.84
C VAL A 157 -7.82 -8.40 6.20
N THR A 158 -7.01 -7.34 6.20
CA THR A 158 -6.59 -6.62 7.40
C THR A 158 -7.21 -5.23 7.38
N TYR A 159 -7.74 -4.82 8.51
CA TYR A 159 -8.29 -3.48 8.72
C TYR A 159 -7.32 -2.64 9.53
N LEU A 160 -7.08 -1.42 9.05
CA LEU A 160 -6.34 -0.37 9.74
C LEU A 160 -7.24 0.84 9.85
N ASP A 161 -7.19 1.57 10.97
CA ASP A 161 -7.98 2.79 11.13
C ASP A 161 -7.23 3.86 11.91
N HIS A 162 -7.55 5.10 11.60
CA HIS A 162 -7.12 6.27 12.36
C HIS A 162 -8.10 7.42 12.16
N GLY A 163 -8.73 7.85 13.26
CA GLY A 163 -9.69 8.95 13.22
C GLY A 163 -10.89 8.65 12.32
N SER A 164 -11.06 9.45 11.26
CA SER A 164 -12.12 9.32 10.27
C SER A 164 -11.78 8.40 9.10
N LEU A 165 -10.52 7.97 8.96
CA LEU A 165 -10.05 7.16 7.84
C LEU A 165 -9.86 5.70 8.21
N GLY A 166 -10.11 4.82 7.24
CA GLY A 166 -9.83 3.39 7.34
C GLY A 166 -9.23 2.82 6.06
N VAL A 167 -8.44 1.77 6.21
CA VAL A 167 -7.86 1.01 5.10
C VAL A 167 -8.20 -0.46 5.26
N LEU A 168 -8.79 -1.07 4.22
CA LEU A 168 -8.80 -2.52 4.08
C LEU A 168 -7.69 -2.92 3.12
N ILE A 169 -6.88 -3.89 3.51
CA ILE A 169 -5.80 -4.40 2.66
C ILE A 169 -5.78 -5.92 2.67
N LYS A 170 -5.54 -6.49 1.49
CA LYS A 170 -5.36 -7.92 1.27
C LYS A 170 -4.16 -8.16 0.38
N VAL A 171 -3.29 -9.10 0.78
CA VAL A 171 -2.16 -9.57 -0.05
C VAL A 171 -2.32 -11.06 -0.29
N THR A 172 -2.20 -11.47 -1.55
CA THR A 172 -2.39 -12.86 -1.98
C THR A 172 -1.19 -13.28 -2.81
N PRO A 173 -0.44 -14.33 -2.41
CA PRO A 173 0.61 -14.89 -3.25
C PRO A 173 0.06 -15.36 -4.60
N LEU A 174 0.81 -15.16 -5.68
CA LEU A 174 0.49 -15.59 -7.04
C LEU A 174 1.31 -16.82 -7.43
#